data_3c2b0e4fac119b0edd2c51ff05339a16
#
_entry.id   3c2b0e4fac119b0edd2c51ff05339a16
#
_cell.length_a   1.000
_cell.length_b   1.000
_cell.length_c   1.000
_cell.angle_alpha   90.00
_cell.angle_beta   90.00
_cell.angle_gamma   90.00
#
_symmetry.space_group_name_H-M   'P 1'
#
loop_
_entity.id
_entity.type
_entity.pdbx_description
1 polymer ?
#
loop_
_entity_poly.entity_id
_entity_poly.type
_entity_poly.pdbx_seq_one_letter_code
_entity_poly.pdbx_strand_id
1 'polypeptide(L)'
;QQLRDLLPLLANERQLEVYLVVSRREDIPDYVTDTINIGNLPEGDVEGLSDEKRQAILALPYKEKEYQADEVVNMRKVSIRYGERTILKDLDWRVMNGERWVLTGQNGSGKSTLLSLVCADNPQGYACDIALFGHQRGSGESIWEIKRHIGYLSPEMHRSYHRDLPALRIVASGVNKLRRPDN
;
A
#
# COMPACT_ATOMS: atom_id res chain seq x y z
N GLN A 1 -11.38 -4.82 -12.66
CA GLN A 1 -12.68 -5.26 -12.10
C GLN A 1 -12.47 -6.37 -11.07
N GLN A 2 -11.82 -7.49 -11.41
CA GLN A 2 -11.58 -8.64 -10.49
C GLN A 2 -10.84 -8.27 -9.20
N LEU A 3 -9.89 -7.33 -9.24
CA LEU A 3 -9.13 -6.92 -8.07
C LEU A 3 -9.97 -6.08 -7.08
N ARG A 4 -10.87 -5.24 -7.60
CA ARG A 4 -11.80 -4.43 -6.80
C ARG A 4 -12.73 -5.28 -5.96
N ASP A 5 -13.12 -6.40 -6.47
CA ASP A 5 -14.07 -7.32 -5.85
C ASP A 5 -13.37 -8.23 -4.82
N LEU A 6 -12.07 -8.49 -5.01
CA LEU A 6 -11.23 -9.29 -4.13
C LEU A 6 -10.85 -8.56 -2.84
N LEU A 7 -10.55 -7.26 -2.95
CA LEU A 7 -10.04 -6.47 -1.83
C LEU A 7 -11.01 -6.36 -0.64
N PRO A 8 -12.34 -6.13 -0.83
CA PRO A 8 -13.28 -6.12 0.29
C PRO A 8 -13.31 -7.43 1.06
N LEU A 9 -13.23 -8.54 0.33
CA LEU A 9 -13.23 -9.85 0.91
C LEU A 9 -12.01 -10.10 1.80
N LEU A 10 -10.82 -9.77 1.28
CA LEU A 10 -9.57 -9.90 2.02
C LEU A 10 -9.52 -8.94 3.22
N ALA A 11 -10.01 -7.71 3.05
CA ALA A 11 -10.04 -6.72 4.12
C ALA A 11 -10.97 -7.12 5.26
N ASN A 12 -12.21 -7.57 4.96
CA ASN A 12 -13.22 -7.91 5.96
C ASN A 12 -12.95 -9.25 6.62
N GLU A 13 -12.64 -10.29 5.84
CA GLU A 13 -12.53 -11.67 6.33
C GLU A 13 -11.13 -11.97 6.92
N ARG A 14 -10.11 -11.28 6.48
CA ARG A 14 -8.71 -11.50 6.86
C ARG A 14 -8.10 -10.37 7.68
N GLN A 15 -8.87 -9.33 8.03
CA GLN A 15 -8.39 -8.14 8.76
C GLN A 15 -7.13 -7.51 8.14
N LEU A 16 -7.06 -7.53 6.79
CA LEU A 16 -5.96 -6.90 6.07
C LEU A 16 -6.16 -5.39 6.01
N GLU A 17 -5.09 -4.65 6.19
CA GLU A 17 -5.04 -3.23 5.91
C GLU A 17 -4.90 -3.02 4.42
N VAL A 18 -5.84 -2.28 3.82
CA VAL A 18 -5.88 -2.02 2.39
C VAL A 18 -5.72 -0.54 2.13
N TYR A 19 -4.64 -0.17 1.43
CA TYR A 19 -4.39 1.19 0.97
C TYR A 19 -4.67 1.26 -0.52
N LEU A 20 -5.70 2.02 -0.90
CA LEU A 20 -6.07 2.24 -2.29
C LEU A 20 -5.69 3.65 -2.74
N VAL A 21 -5.08 3.74 -3.92
CA VAL A 21 -4.81 5.02 -4.57
C VAL A 21 -5.69 5.12 -5.79
N VAL A 22 -6.63 6.06 -5.76
CA VAL A 22 -7.57 6.28 -6.85
C VAL A 22 -7.48 7.72 -7.37
N SER A 23 -7.84 7.91 -8.63
CA SER A 23 -7.84 9.23 -9.28
C SER A 23 -9.22 9.87 -9.28
N ARG A 24 -10.29 9.10 -9.01
CA ARG A 24 -11.68 9.54 -9.05
C ARG A 24 -12.41 9.09 -7.79
N ARG A 25 -13.37 9.91 -7.30
CA ARG A 25 -14.20 9.54 -6.16
C ARG A 25 -15.02 8.27 -6.38
N GLU A 26 -15.52 8.11 -7.57
CA GLU A 26 -16.28 6.94 -8.02
C GLU A 26 -15.50 5.62 -7.93
N ASP A 27 -14.18 5.72 -7.86
CA ASP A 27 -13.28 4.57 -7.70
C ASP A 27 -13.07 4.17 -6.24
N ILE A 28 -13.67 4.90 -5.28
CA ILE A 28 -13.60 4.59 -3.84
C ILE A 28 -14.63 3.52 -3.51
N PRO A 29 -14.22 2.32 -3.07
CA PRO A 29 -15.16 1.27 -2.68
C PRO A 29 -15.83 1.55 -1.32
N ASP A 30 -17.06 1.03 -1.12
CA ASP A 30 -17.88 1.24 0.09
C ASP A 30 -17.27 0.67 1.38
N TYR A 31 -16.31 -0.29 1.28
CA TYR A 31 -15.64 -0.88 2.44
C TYR A 31 -14.48 -0.04 3.00
N VAL A 32 -14.19 1.12 2.39
CA VAL A 32 -13.15 2.03 2.87
C VAL A 32 -13.64 2.76 4.11
N THR A 33 -12.81 2.78 5.16
CA THR A 33 -13.14 3.43 6.44
C THR A 33 -12.76 4.91 6.44
N ASP A 34 -11.65 5.26 5.79
CA ASP A 34 -11.08 6.60 5.83
C ASP A 34 -10.49 7.04 4.49
N THR A 35 -10.51 8.34 4.21
CA THR A 35 -9.99 8.92 2.97
C THR A 35 -9.10 10.12 3.22
N ILE A 36 -7.94 10.16 2.54
CA ILE A 36 -7.10 11.35 2.46
C ILE A 36 -7.14 11.90 1.02
N ASN A 37 -7.54 13.15 0.85
CA ASN A 37 -7.65 13.80 -0.46
C ASN A 37 -6.50 14.77 -0.70
N ILE A 38 -5.76 14.61 -1.81
CA ILE A 38 -4.65 15.47 -2.23
C ILE A 38 -5.05 16.26 -3.50
N GLY A 39 -6.30 16.66 -3.62
CA GLY A 39 -6.84 17.44 -4.76
C GLY A 39 -8.29 17.11 -5.11
N ASN A 40 -8.91 17.77 -6.11
CA ASN A 40 -10.34 17.60 -6.47
C ASN A 40 -10.58 16.46 -7.48
N LEU A 41 -11.66 15.67 -7.30
CA LEU A 41 -12.00 14.45 -8.07
C LEU A 41 -13.38 14.49 -8.76
N PRO A 42 -13.57 13.84 -9.95
CA PRO A 42 -14.86 13.64 -10.64
C PRO A 42 -15.60 12.33 -10.24
N GLU A 43 -16.94 12.20 -10.41
CA GLU A 43 -17.87 11.12 -9.93
C GLU A 43 -18.28 10.04 -10.97
N GLY A 44 -18.68 8.75 -10.57
CA GLY A 44 -19.21 7.63 -11.38
C GLY A 44 -19.27 6.18 -10.76
N ASP A 45 -20.05 5.18 -11.26
CA ASP A 45 -20.50 3.90 -10.65
C ASP A 45 -19.76 2.57 -10.99
N VAL A 46 -19.86 1.44 -10.16
CA VAL A 46 -19.12 0.14 -10.27
C VAL A 46 -19.87 -1.15 -9.83
N GLU A 47 -19.70 -2.31 -10.51
CA GLU A 47 -20.31 -3.67 -10.29
C GLU A 47 -19.40 -4.77 -9.66
N GLY A 48 -19.96 -5.76 -8.92
CA GLY A 48 -19.27 -6.71 -8.00
C GLY A 48 -19.01 -8.21 -8.35
N LEU A 49 -18.36 -9.02 -7.49
CA LEU A 49 -17.83 -10.41 -7.64
C LEU A 49 -18.85 -11.53 -7.41
N SER A 50 -18.75 -12.66 -8.16
CA SER A 50 -19.60 -13.86 -7.97
C SER A 50 -19.19 -14.67 -6.72
N ASP A 51 -20.16 -15.34 -6.06
CA ASP A 51 -19.97 -16.09 -4.80
C ASP A 51 -18.94 -17.23 -4.90
N GLU A 52 -18.84 -17.90 -6.05
CA GLU A 52 -17.84 -18.97 -6.29
C GLU A 52 -16.39 -18.43 -6.23
N LYS A 53 -16.13 -17.27 -6.83
CA LYS A 53 -14.81 -16.61 -6.76
C LYS A 53 -14.47 -16.16 -5.35
N ARG A 54 -15.50 -15.68 -4.63
CA ARG A 54 -15.38 -15.26 -3.24
C ARG A 54 -14.94 -16.41 -2.34
N GLN A 55 -15.57 -17.57 -2.45
CA GLN A 55 -15.22 -18.78 -1.69
C GLN A 55 -13.83 -19.31 -2.04
N ALA A 56 -13.46 -19.34 -3.32
CA ALA A 56 -12.13 -19.77 -3.75
C ALA A 56 -11.00 -18.90 -3.15
N ILE A 57 -11.23 -17.61 -2.99
CA ILE A 57 -10.28 -16.67 -2.41
C ILE A 57 -10.16 -16.88 -0.89
N LEU A 58 -11.29 -17.08 -0.19
CA LEU A 58 -11.30 -17.36 1.25
C LEU A 58 -10.61 -18.68 1.60
N ALA A 59 -10.59 -19.64 0.67
CA ALA A 59 -9.89 -20.90 0.83
C ALA A 59 -8.37 -20.81 0.67
N LEU A 60 -7.82 -19.68 0.19
CA LEU A 60 -6.37 -19.50 0.06
C LEU A 60 -5.69 -19.47 1.44
N PRO A 61 -4.52 -20.12 1.60
CA PRO A 61 -3.77 -20.09 2.85
C PRO A 61 -3.33 -18.65 3.18
N TYR A 62 -3.62 -18.23 4.39
CA TYR A 62 -3.28 -16.90 4.89
C TYR A 62 -2.20 -16.99 5.97
N LYS A 63 -1.20 -16.12 5.91
CA LYS A 63 -0.19 -15.97 6.95
C LYS A 63 -0.63 -14.86 7.91
N GLU A 64 -0.66 -15.16 9.20
CA GLU A 64 -0.97 -14.16 10.24
C GLU A 64 0.04 -13.00 10.24
N LYS A 65 -0.41 -11.83 10.72
CA LYS A 65 0.44 -10.64 10.83
C LYS A 65 1.58 -10.89 11.81
N GLU A 66 2.80 -10.60 11.41
CA GLU A 66 4.02 -10.78 12.23
C GLU A 66 4.34 -9.56 13.12
N TYR A 67 3.57 -8.48 13.03
CA TYR A 67 3.76 -7.26 13.83
C TYR A 67 2.58 -7.00 14.76
N GLN A 68 2.87 -6.39 15.93
CA GLN A 68 1.87 -6.06 16.96
C GLN A 68 1.79 -4.55 17.21
N ALA A 69 2.11 -3.73 16.22
CA ALA A 69 2.03 -2.29 16.36
C ALA A 69 0.59 -1.80 16.27
N ASP A 70 0.15 -0.99 17.22
CA ASP A 70 -1.15 -0.31 17.17
C ASP A 70 -1.17 0.76 16.08
N GLU A 71 -0.04 1.47 15.90
CA GLU A 71 0.17 2.44 14.83
C GLU A 71 1.02 1.82 13.71
N VAL A 72 0.45 1.72 12.51
CA VAL A 72 1.12 1.16 11.34
C VAL A 72 1.92 2.23 10.60
N VAL A 73 1.37 3.43 10.50
CA VAL A 73 2.04 4.62 9.97
C VAL A 73 1.88 5.77 10.95
N ASN A 74 2.97 6.43 11.27
CA ASN A 74 2.94 7.68 12.03
C ASN A 74 3.93 8.65 11.39
N MET A 75 3.40 9.72 10.81
CA MET A 75 4.13 10.80 10.16
C MET A 75 3.83 12.11 10.88
N ARG A 76 4.86 12.86 11.27
CA ARG A 76 4.73 14.13 11.97
C ARG A 76 5.47 15.22 11.21
N LYS A 77 4.71 16.26 10.79
CA LYS A 77 5.21 17.43 10.05
C LYS A 77 6.15 17.06 8.88
N VAL A 78 5.81 15.98 8.17
CA VAL A 78 6.62 15.46 7.07
C VAL A 78 6.56 16.42 5.89
N SER A 79 7.73 16.87 5.45
CA SER A 79 7.86 17.71 4.26
C SER A 79 8.85 17.11 3.29
N ILE A 80 8.46 16.99 2.02
CA ILE A 80 9.29 16.41 0.94
C ILE A 80 9.43 17.43 -0.18
N ARG A 81 10.67 17.65 -0.62
CA ARG A 81 11.00 18.60 -1.67
C ARG A 81 11.89 17.94 -2.74
N TYR A 82 11.63 18.29 -3.99
CA TYR A 82 12.52 17.96 -5.12
C TYR A 82 12.94 19.26 -5.82
N GLY A 83 14.18 19.65 -5.65
CA GLY A 83 14.67 20.97 -6.05
C GLY A 83 13.86 22.07 -5.36
N GLU A 84 13.34 23.00 -6.14
CA GLU A 84 12.51 24.13 -5.65
C GLU A 84 11.06 23.74 -5.36
N ARG A 85 10.62 22.54 -5.81
CA ARG A 85 9.24 22.12 -5.68
C ARG A 85 9.01 21.36 -4.38
N THR A 86 8.12 21.90 -3.51
CA THR A 86 7.60 21.19 -2.36
C THR A 86 6.45 20.27 -2.81
N ILE A 87 6.56 18.98 -2.53
CA ILE A 87 5.56 17.96 -2.89
C ILE A 87 4.64 17.65 -1.71
N LEU A 88 5.22 17.46 -0.53
CA LEU A 88 4.48 17.34 0.72
C LEU A 88 4.96 18.45 1.66
N LYS A 89 4.02 19.06 2.39
CA LYS A 89 4.32 20.17 3.30
C LYS A 89 3.63 19.93 4.64
N ASP A 90 4.42 19.84 5.70
CA ASP A 90 3.98 19.74 7.10
C ASP A 90 2.87 18.70 7.30
N LEU A 91 3.00 17.53 6.65
CA LEU A 91 2.00 16.47 6.69
C LEU A 91 2.07 15.73 8.03
N ASP A 92 0.96 15.79 8.78
CA ASP A 92 0.69 14.90 9.90
C ASP A 92 -0.29 13.82 9.43
N TRP A 93 0.12 12.55 9.56
CA TRP A 93 -0.74 11.42 9.18
C TRP A 93 -0.46 10.21 10.05
N ARG A 94 -1.52 9.65 10.60
CA ARG A 94 -1.46 8.48 11.46
C ARG A 94 -2.45 7.43 10.96
N VAL A 95 -2.00 6.19 10.90
CA VAL A 95 -2.80 5.03 10.50
C VAL A 95 -2.71 3.98 11.59
N MET A 96 -3.87 3.56 12.10
CA MET A 96 -3.97 2.53 13.10
C MET A 96 -4.07 1.14 12.46
N ASN A 97 -3.70 0.12 13.22
CA ASN A 97 -3.86 -1.26 12.80
C ASN A 97 -5.35 -1.57 12.53
N GLY A 98 -5.64 -2.15 11.35
CA GLY A 98 -7.00 -2.49 10.92
C GLY A 98 -7.74 -1.41 10.13
N GLU A 99 -7.23 -0.18 10.07
CA GLU A 99 -7.82 0.88 9.24
C GLU A 99 -7.60 0.62 7.74
N ARG A 100 -8.51 1.15 6.92
CA ARG A 100 -8.50 1.05 5.46
C ARG A 100 -8.58 2.43 4.85
N TRP A 101 -7.50 2.86 4.21
CA TRP A 101 -7.36 4.22 3.71
C TRP A 101 -7.38 4.28 2.19
N VAL A 102 -8.05 5.29 1.64
CA VAL A 102 -7.95 5.67 0.23
C VAL A 102 -7.18 6.98 0.10
N LEU A 103 -6.13 6.96 -0.71
CA LEU A 103 -5.36 8.13 -1.06
C LEU A 103 -5.82 8.67 -2.41
N THR A 104 -6.49 9.83 -2.41
CA THR A 104 -7.06 10.47 -3.60
C THR A 104 -6.35 11.77 -3.94
N GLY A 105 -6.44 12.23 -5.17
CA GLY A 105 -5.88 13.51 -5.59
C GLY A 105 -5.49 13.55 -7.07
N GLN A 106 -5.32 14.76 -7.61
CA GLN A 106 -4.92 15.00 -9.00
C GLN A 106 -3.55 14.40 -9.33
N ASN A 107 -3.25 14.22 -10.62
CA ASN A 107 -1.91 13.82 -11.05
C ASN A 107 -0.88 14.88 -10.64
N GLY A 108 0.25 14.42 -10.09
CA GLY A 108 1.28 15.31 -9.57
C GLY A 108 1.03 15.89 -8.16
N SER A 109 -0.04 15.49 -7.46
CA SER A 109 -0.37 15.96 -6.10
C SER A 109 0.49 15.34 -4.98
N GLY A 110 1.40 14.42 -5.30
CA GLY A 110 2.29 13.79 -4.31
C GLY A 110 1.86 12.41 -3.82
N LYS A 111 0.79 11.80 -4.37
CA LYS A 111 0.32 10.45 -3.99
C LYS A 111 1.43 9.40 -4.03
N SER A 112 2.15 9.31 -5.14
CA SER A 112 3.25 8.35 -5.30
C SER A 112 4.41 8.65 -4.34
N THR A 113 4.65 9.93 -4.03
CA THR A 113 5.67 10.33 -3.04
C THR A 113 5.26 9.87 -1.65
N LEU A 114 4.00 10.07 -1.26
CA LEU A 114 3.50 9.59 0.04
C LEU A 114 3.57 8.07 0.14
N LEU A 115 3.14 7.34 -0.91
CA LEU A 115 3.27 5.88 -0.94
C LEU A 115 4.72 5.41 -0.86
N SER A 116 5.66 6.10 -1.52
CA SER A 116 7.09 5.75 -1.44
C SER A 116 7.66 5.91 -0.03
N LEU A 117 7.12 6.83 0.77
CA LEU A 117 7.46 6.95 2.19
C LEU A 117 6.92 5.75 2.99
N VAL A 118 5.66 5.37 2.79
CA VAL A 118 5.05 4.19 3.44
C VAL A 118 5.77 2.90 3.06
N CYS A 119 6.14 2.74 1.79
CA CYS A 119 6.90 1.58 1.30
C CYS A 119 8.38 1.61 1.70
N ALA A 120 8.81 2.63 2.43
CA ALA A 120 10.21 2.85 2.82
C ALA A 120 11.19 2.97 1.64
N ASP A 121 10.68 3.33 0.45
CA ASP A 121 11.47 3.48 -0.78
C ASP A 121 12.04 4.89 -0.98
N ASN A 122 11.49 5.89 -0.27
CA ASN A 122 11.93 7.27 -0.39
C ASN A 122 13.11 7.57 0.54
N PRO A 123 14.30 7.92 0.01
CA PRO A 123 15.47 8.20 0.84
C PRO A 123 15.30 9.44 1.73
N GLN A 124 14.47 10.43 1.35
CA GLN A 124 14.18 11.59 2.20
C GLN A 124 13.42 11.21 3.47
N GLY A 125 12.78 10.03 3.53
CA GLY A 125 12.11 9.52 4.72
C GLY A 125 13.03 9.35 5.94
N TYR A 126 14.34 9.18 5.74
CA TYR A 126 15.32 9.12 6.83
C TYR A 126 15.55 10.46 7.54
N ALA A 127 15.27 11.57 6.87
CA ALA A 127 15.37 12.91 7.44
C ALA A 127 14.05 13.43 8.01
N CYS A 128 12.99 12.61 7.97
CA CYS A 128 11.65 12.96 8.42
C CYS A 128 11.28 12.20 9.71
N ASP A 129 10.36 12.76 10.49
CA ASP A 129 9.77 12.06 11.64
C ASP A 129 8.68 11.10 11.14
N ILE A 130 9.11 9.87 10.84
CA ILE A 130 8.27 8.80 10.30
C ILE A 130 8.53 7.52 11.10
N ALA A 131 7.47 6.94 11.66
CA ALA A 131 7.49 5.58 12.18
C ALA A 131 6.60 4.67 11.34
N LEU A 132 7.09 3.46 11.01
CA LEU A 132 6.37 2.43 10.27
C LEU A 132 6.38 1.14 11.07
N PHE A 133 5.20 0.54 11.29
CA PHE A 133 5.02 -0.68 12.09
C PHE A 133 5.68 -0.59 13.48
N GLY A 134 5.63 0.60 14.11
CA GLY A 134 6.26 0.88 15.39
C GLY A 134 7.76 1.17 15.36
N HIS A 135 8.42 1.10 14.20
CA HIS A 135 9.86 1.38 14.04
C HIS A 135 10.09 2.78 13.49
N GLN A 136 10.83 3.61 14.25
CA GLN A 136 11.24 4.96 13.81
C GLN A 136 12.23 4.84 12.64
N ARG A 137 12.01 5.58 11.54
CA ARG A 137 12.93 5.61 10.40
C ARG A 137 14.26 6.25 10.82
N GLY A 138 15.37 5.57 10.46
CA GLY A 138 16.72 6.03 10.80
C GLY A 138 17.21 5.64 12.20
N SER A 139 16.48 4.78 12.93
CA SER A 139 16.92 4.25 14.23
C SER A 139 17.87 3.03 14.15
N GLY A 140 18.29 2.66 12.93
CA GLY A 140 19.13 1.49 12.67
C GLY A 140 18.36 0.27 12.15
N GLU A 141 17.06 0.43 11.92
CA GLU A 141 16.18 -0.60 11.34
C GLU A 141 16.60 -0.97 9.91
N SER A 142 16.47 -2.23 9.57
CA SER A 142 16.64 -2.69 8.19
C SER A 142 15.40 -2.35 7.36
N ILE A 143 15.60 -1.79 6.16
CA ILE A 143 14.51 -1.57 5.20
C ILE A 143 13.73 -2.86 4.90
N TRP A 144 14.38 -4.02 4.98
CA TRP A 144 13.77 -5.32 4.75
C TRP A 144 12.84 -5.75 5.90
N GLU A 145 13.12 -5.32 7.13
CA GLU A 145 12.22 -5.54 8.27
C GLU A 145 10.90 -4.83 8.07
N ILE A 146 10.93 -3.62 7.56
CA ILE A 146 9.71 -2.87 7.21
C ILE A 146 9.01 -3.50 6.00
N LYS A 147 9.75 -3.73 4.92
CA LYS A 147 9.18 -4.23 3.65
C LYS A 147 8.53 -5.62 3.74
N ARG A 148 8.95 -6.47 4.67
CA ARG A 148 8.30 -7.79 4.86
C ARG A 148 6.84 -7.70 5.34
N HIS A 149 6.46 -6.57 5.93
CA HIS A 149 5.09 -6.30 6.38
C HIS A 149 4.22 -5.64 5.31
N ILE A 150 4.80 -5.28 4.15
CA ILE A 150 4.13 -4.52 3.09
C ILE A 150 3.92 -5.39 1.86
N GLY A 151 2.66 -5.59 1.47
CA GLY A 151 2.29 -6.05 0.13
C GLY A 151 2.08 -4.83 -0.77
N TYR A 152 2.87 -4.70 -1.85
CA TYR A 152 2.75 -3.59 -2.79
C TYR A 152 2.37 -4.09 -4.19
N LEU A 153 1.37 -3.47 -4.79
CA LEU A 153 0.93 -3.75 -6.15
C LEU A 153 0.79 -2.44 -6.92
N SER A 154 1.39 -2.35 -8.10
CA SER A 154 1.24 -1.20 -8.99
C SER A 154 1.25 -1.61 -10.46
N PRO A 155 0.65 -0.79 -11.37
CA PRO A 155 0.73 -1.01 -12.82
C PRO A 155 2.17 -1.01 -13.35
N GLU A 156 3.07 -0.26 -12.73
CA GLU A 156 4.49 -0.20 -13.10
C GLU A 156 5.20 -1.53 -12.83
N MET A 157 4.87 -2.21 -11.74
CA MET A 157 5.41 -3.54 -11.44
C MET A 157 5.06 -4.56 -12.52
N HIS A 158 3.84 -4.51 -13.03
CA HIS A 158 3.43 -5.39 -14.14
C HIS A 158 4.23 -5.08 -15.41
N ARG A 159 4.43 -3.82 -15.75
CA ARG A 159 5.20 -3.40 -16.95
C ARG A 159 6.69 -3.69 -16.83
N SER A 160 7.27 -3.63 -15.65
CA SER A 160 8.70 -3.89 -15.40
C SER A 160 9.03 -5.38 -15.34
N TYR A 161 8.03 -6.27 -15.33
CA TYR A 161 8.23 -7.71 -15.29
C TYR A 161 8.49 -8.24 -16.71
N HIS A 162 9.77 -8.36 -17.08
CA HIS A 162 10.22 -8.78 -18.42
C HIS A 162 10.62 -10.27 -18.52
N ARG A 163 10.30 -11.09 -17.52
CA ARG A 163 10.63 -12.50 -17.54
C ARG A 163 9.44 -13.31 -18.02
N ASP A 164 9.65 -14.12 -19.08
CA ASP A 164 8.68 -15.10 -19.53
C ASP A 164 8.74 -16.32 -18.60
N LEU A 165 7.96 -16.28 -17.53
CA LEU A 165 7.86 -17.33 -16.52
C LEU A 165 6.41 -17.80 -16.40
N PRO A 166 6.17 -19.11 -16.16
CA PRO A 166 4.84 -19.60 -15.82
C PRO A 166 4.23 -18.83 -14.64
N ALA A 167 2.93 -18.53 -14.70
CA ALA A 167 2.21 -17.76 -13.68
C ALA A 167 2.46 -18.28 -12.25
N LEU A 168 2.52 -19.60 -12.07
CA LEU A 168 2.82 -20.23 -10.79
C LEU A 168 4.21 -19.83 -10.25
N ARG A 169 5.24 -19.72 -11.10
CA ARG A 169 6.57 -19.26 -10.70
C ARG A 169 6.59 -17.78 -10.32
N ILE A 170 5.79 -16.96 -11.01
CA ILE A 170 5.63 -15.54 -10.68
C ILE A 170 5.02 -15.40 -9.29
N VAL A 171 3.94 -16.13 -8.99
CA VAL A 171 3.30 -16.13 -7.67
C VAL A 171 4.27 -16.65 -6.60
N ALA A 172 4.95 -17.78 -6.86
CA ALA A 172 5.92 -18.37 -5.93
C ALA A 172 7.11 -17.44 -5.64
N SER A 173 7.50 -16.57 -6.55
CA SER A 173 8.58 -15.60 -6.33
C SER A 173 8.26 -14.58 -5.22
N GLY A 174 6.99 -14.29 -4.98
CA GLY A 174 6.52 -13.45 -3.87
C GLY A 174 6.75 -14.08 -2.49
N VAL A 175 6.66 -15.40 -2.40
CA VAL A 175 6.93 -16.16 -1.16
C VAL A 175 8.43 -16.26 -0.89
N ASN A 176 9.24 -16.34 -1.95
CA ASN A 176 10.70 -16.54 -1.86
C ASN A 176 11.51 -15.24 -1.82
N LYS A 177 10.91 -14.07 -1.58
CA LYS A 177 11.62 -12.77 -1.49
C LYS A 177 12.76 -12.73 -0.46
N LEU A 178 12.88 -13.71 0.41
CA LEU A 178 13.98 -13.86 1.39
C LEU A 178 15.14 -14.73 0.91
N ARG A 179 15.03 -15.37 -0.25
CA ARG A 179 16.16 -16.05 -0.91
C ARG A 179 16.42 -15.37 -2.25
N ARG A 180 17.46 -14.53 -2.33
CA ARG A 180 18.13 -14.31 -3.62
C ARG A 180 18.55 -15.70 -4.11
N PRO A 181 18.23 -16.12 -5.34
CA PRO A 181 18.99 -17.18 -5.94
C PRO A 181 20.39 -16.57 -6.13
N ASP A 182 21.34 -17.06 -5.36
CA ASP A 182 22.74 -16.93 -5.70
C ASP A 182 22.93 -17.49 -7.12
N ASN A 183 23.72 -16.81 -7.93
CA ASN A 183 24.07 -17.01 -9.33
C ASN A 183 23.83 -18.40 -9.92
#